data_63f5b1e572734c285d54b873440a58a4
#
_entry.id   63f5b1e572734c285d54b873440a58a4
#
_cell.length_a   1.000
_cell.length_b   1.000
_cell.length_c   1.000
_cell.angle_alpha   90.00
_cell.angle_beta   90.00
_cell.angle_gamma   90.00
#
_symmetry.space_group_name_H-M   'P 1'
#
loop_
_entity.id
_entity.type
_entity.pdbx_description
1 polymer ?
#
loop_
_entity_poly.entity_id
_entity_poly.type
_entity_poly.pdbx_seq_one_letter_code
_entity_poly.pdbx_strand_id
1 'polypeptide(L)'
;MASSASKLARLSIDGKEVPKIYITDDVLDSAKEGWAPSAITSINGTEVDQFLTQYAALNSWGYAEPHAEWNDLMSSPTLDIHGGLTTLSGAGTFYPGDNLTYTFENGTTLDTFWLAIYNEAANYTGPLTTGGDFYNYFVLGLLPASFDPTTIVPPSYSGELVEGPTNWTKASYGAFPDDPVVAQADLGVLGGGLVTGYIYEDISTGVLSLPSFDAIPQTIGNYTVAVNQFIAGASKSNMTRIIIDLQRNPGGATLLAYTTFKAFFPDISPFAGSR
;
A
#
# COMPACT_ATOMS: atom_id res chain seq x y z
N MET A 1 -9.30 -13.12 -1.52
CA MET A 1 -8.36 -12.37 -0.67
C MET A 1 -9.14 -11.89 0.54
N ALA A 2 -8.59 -11.99 1.76
CA ALA A 2 -9.19 -11.40 2.95
C ALA A 2 -8.43 -10.12 3.32
N SER A 3 -9.14 -9.13 3.84
CA SER A 3 -8.58 -7.88 4.34
C SER A 3 -9.38 -7.38 5.52
N SER A 4 -8.82 -6.51 6.36
CA SER A 4 -9.57 -5.83 7.42
C SER A 4 -10.40 -4.68 6.85
N ALA A 5 -11.59 -4.46 7.43
CA ALA A 5 -12.37 -3.27 7.17
C ALA A 5 -11.72 -2.00 7.74
N SER A 6 -10.91 -2.15 8.80
CA SER A 6 -10.18 -1.04 9.44
C SER A 6 -8.76 -0.97 8.92
N LYS A 7 -8.29 0.22 8.58
CA LYS A 7 -6.91 0.47 8.16
C LYS A 7 -6.01 0.59 9.38
N LEU A 8 -4.89 -0.15 9.40
CA LEU A 8 -3.92 -0.14 10.49
C LEU A 8 -2.63 0.54 10.06
N ALA A 9 -2.04 1.32 10.96
CA ALA A 9 -0.73 1.91 10.77
C ALA A 9 0.12 1.77 12.03
N ARG A 10 1.44 1.57 11.86
CA ARG A 10 2.41 1.60 12.94
C ARG A 10 3.11 2.96 12.95
N LEU A 11 2.87 3.75 13.97
CA LEU A 11 3.42 5.11 14.07
C LEU A 11 3.69 5.54 15.50
N SER A 12 4.59 6.50 15.64
CA SER A 12 4.83 7.24 16.87
C SER A 12 4.08 8.56 16.77
N ILE A 13 3.14 8.82 17.68
CA ILE A 13 2.31 10.02 17.63
C ILE A 13 3.14 11.30 17.88
N ASP A 14 4.15 11.21 18.74
CA ASP A 14 5.02 12.36 19.09
C ASP A 14 6.39 12.31 18.39
N GLY A 15 6.65 11.30 17.57
CA GLY A 15 7.92 11.07 16.90
C GLY A 15 9.09 10.68 17.83
N LYS A 16 8.81 10.35 19.10
CA LYS A 16 9.82 10.03 20.11
C LYS A 16 9.60 8.69 20.79
N GLU A 17 8.33 8.35 21.07
CA GLU A 17 7.98 7.04 21.64
C GLU A 17 8.12 5.91 20.61
N VAL A 18 8.25 4.70 21.11
CA VAL A 18 8.24 3.50 20.26
C VAL A 18 6.94 3.46 19.47
N PRO A 19 6.99 3.26 18.14
CA PRO A 19 5.80 3.18 17.31
C PRO A 19 4.84 2.08 17.78
N LYS A 20 3.56 2.41 17.91
CA LYS A 20 2.46 1.51 18.27
C LYS A 20 1.50 1.34 17.07
N ILE A 21 0.59 0.41 17.18
CA ILE A 21 -0.43 0.15 16.15
C ILE A 21 -1.69 0.95 16.45
N TYR A 22 -2.14 1.68 15.44
CA TYR A 22 -3.36 2.50 15.51
C TYR A 22 -4.29 2.19 14.33
N ILE A 23 -5.57 2.49 14.49
CA ILE A 23 -6.48 2.66 13.36
C ILE A 23 -6.15 4.00 12.70
N THR A 24 -5.91 3.99 11.40
CA THR A 24 -5.48 5.19 10.66
C THR A 24 -6.53 6.30 10.73
N ASP A 25 -7.81 5.96 10.60
CA ASP A 25 -8.90 6.94 10.67
C ASP A 25 -8.96 7.62 12.04
N ASP A 26 -8.76 6.86 13.14
CA ASP A 26 -8.71 7.43 14.49
C ASP A 26 -7.60 8.48 14.65
N VAL A 27 -6.42 8.21 14.07
CA VAL A 27 -5.31 9.17 14.10
C VAL A 27 -5.64 10.43 13.33
N LEU A 28 -6.21 10.31 12.14
CA LEU A 28 -6.56 11.45 11.29
C LEU A 28 -7.70 12.29 11.89
N ASP A 29 -8.70 11.65 12.45
CA ASP A 29 -9.83 12.34 13.07
C ASP A 29 -9.44 12.97 14.41
N SER A 30 -8.61 12.30 15.22
CA SER A 30 -8.08 12.86 16.45
C SER A 30 -7.32 14.17 16.23
N ALA A 31 -6.53 14.24 15.16
CA ALA A 31 -5.80 15.44 14.80
C ALA A 31 -6.71 16.62 14.43
N LYS A 32 -7.88 16.35 13.84
CA LYS A 32 -8.89 17.36 13.48
C LYS A 32 -9.73 17.81 14.67
N GLU A 33 -10.11 16.86 15.53
CA GLU A 33 -11.09 17.05 16.59
C GLU A 33 -10.44 17.35 17.96
N GLY A 34 -9.12 17.22 18.08
CA GLY A 34 -8.37 17.60 19.30
C GLY A 34 -8.43 16.58 20.43
N TRP A 35 -8.64 15.29 20.14
CA TRP A 35 -8.52 14.19 21.11
C TRP A 35 -7.26 13.36 20.86
N ALA A 36 -6.91 12.46 21.77
CA ALA A 36 -5.73 11.60 21.60
C ALA A 36 -6.15 10.22 21.09
N PRO A 37 -5.57 9.73 19.97
CA PRO A 37 -5.85 8.39 19.48
C PRO A 37 -5.33 7.33 20.47
N SER A 38 -6.02 6.19 20.55
CA SER A 38 -5.63 5.10 21.44
C SER A 38 -5.04 3.94 20.63
N ALA A 39 -3.86 3.47 21.05
CA ALA A 39 -3.21 2.34 20.39
C ALA A 39 -3.96 1.03 20.62
N ILE A 40 -3.89 0.12 19.65
CA ILE A 40 -4.40 -1.24 19.79
C ILE A 40 -3.41 -2.04 20.64
N THR A 41 -3.93 -2.71 21.68
CA THR A 41 -3.14 -3.58 22.56
C THR A 41 -3.33 -5.05 22.27
N SER A 42 -4.53 -5.45 21.78
CA SER A 42 -4.78 -6.83 21.39
C SER A 42 -5.77 -6.93 20.22
N ILE A 43 -5.65 -8.03 19.47
CA ILE A 43 -6.58 -8.44 18.42
C ILE A 43 -7.10 -9.83 18.77
N ASN A 44 -8.43 -9.99 18.85
CA ASN A 44 -9.07 -11.25 19.25
C ASN A 44 -8.50 -11.82 20.57
N GLY A 45 -8.16 -10.94 21.51
CA GLY A 45 -7.58 -11.33 22.81
C GLY A 45 -6.10 -11.72 22.79
N THR A 46 -5.46 -11.70 21.63
CA THR A 46 -4.00 -11.93 21.50
C THR A 46 -3.30 -10.57 21.44
N GLU A 47 -2.17 -10.44 22.14
CA GLU A 47 -1.33 -9.23 22.08
C GLU A 47 -1.04 -8.83 20.62
N VAL A 48 -1.06 -7.53 20.32
CA VAL A 48 -1.13 -7.03 18.95
C VAL A 48 0.07 -7.43 18.10
N ASP A 49 1.30 -7.27 18.60
CA ASP A 49 2.51 -7.64 17.86
C ASP A 49 2.60 -9.17 17.67
N GLN A 50 2.15 -9.94 18.68
CA GLN A 50 2.08 -11.40 18.59
C GLN A 50 1.05 -11.84 17.55
N PHE A 51 -0.15 -11.23 17.55
CA PHE A 51 -1.18 -11.54 16.55
C PHE A 51 -0.68 -11.27 15.14
N LEU A 52 -0.13 -10.07 14.91
CA LEU A 52 0.36 -9.64 13.60
C LEU A 52 1.50 -10.53 13.10
N THR A 53 2.42 -10.91 13.98
CA THR A 53 3.53 -11.83 13.64
C THR A 53 3.01 -13.21 13.25
N GLN A 54 2.05 -13.76 13.99
CA GLN A 54 1.44 -15.05 13.66
C GLN A 54 0.64 -14.98 12.36
N TYR A 55 -0.10 -13.90 12.16
CA TYR A 55 -0.89 -13.70 10.95
C TYR A 55 0.01 -13.56 9.71
N ALA A 56 1.09 -12.76 9.81
CA ALA A 56 2.07 -12.61 8.74
C ALA A 56 2.68 -13.94 8.32
N ALA A 57 3.12 -14.74 9.28
CA ALA A 57 3.74 -16.04 9.01
C ALA A 57 2.81 -17.03 8.27
N LEU A 58 1.49 -16.88 8.43
CA LEU A 58 0.50 -17.78 7.82
C LEU A 58 -0.08 -17.24 6.51
N ASN A 59 -0.16 -15.93 6.34
CA ASN A 59 -0.95 -15.30 5.30
C ASN A 59 -0.19 -14.29 4.43
N SER A 60 1.12 -14.08 4.66
CA SER A 60 1.91 -13.16 3.83
C SER A 60 2.09 -13.68 2.39
N TRP A 61 2.63 -12.81 1.55
CA TRP A 61 2.98 -13.15 0.16
C TRP A 61 4.28 -13.96 0.04
N GLY A 62 4.92 -14.33 1.18
CA GLY A 62 6.15 -15.11 1.22
C GLY A 62 7.40 -14.28 0.93
N TYR A 63 7.51 -13.11 1.51
CA TYR A 63 8.74 -12.33 1.47
C TYR A 63 9.89 -13.06 2.17
N ALA A 64 11.12 -12.78 1.75
CA ALA A 64 12.29 -13.43 2.32
C ALA A 64 12.57 -13.03 3.80
N GLU A 65 12.11 -11.83 4.19
CA GLU A 65 12.36 -11.24 5.49
C GLU A 65 11.07 -11.13 6.30
N PRO A 66 11.02 -11.68 7.53
CA PRO A 66 9.82 -11.61 8.38
C PRO A 66 9.35 -10.16 8.67
N HIS A 67 10.26 -9.20 8.70
CA HIS A 67 9.92 -7.79 8.88
C HIS A 67 9.17 -7.22 7.67
N ALA A 68 9.52 -7.66 6.46
CA ALA A 68 8.80 -7.28 5.26
C ALA A 68 7.37 -7.85 5.27
N GLU A 69 7.21 -9.12 5.64
CA GLU A 69 5.91 -9.77 5.81
C GLU A 69 5.03 -9.04 6.81
N TRP A 70 5.61 -8.66 7.95
CA TRP A 70 4.90 -7.94 9.01
C TRP A 70 4.49 -6.52 8.56
N ASN A 71 5.40 -5.79 7.93
CA ASN A 71 5.11 -4.44 7.42
C ASN A 71 4.06 -4.46 6.30
N ASP A 72 3.98 -5.56 5.54
CA ASP A 72 2.99 -5.73 4.48
C ASP A 72 1.55 -5.81 5.00
N LEU A 73 1.34 -6.06 6.28
CA LEU A 73 0.03 -6.06 6.91
C LEU A 73 -0.52 -4.66 7.17
N MET A 74 0.32 -3.63 7.15
CA MET A 74 -0.08 -2.26 7.45
C MET A 74 -0.74 -1.59 6.24
N SER A 75 -1.56 -0.60 6.51
CA SER A 75 -2.13 0.27 5.48
C SER A 75 -1.03 0.98 4.69
N SER A 76 -1.23 1.10 3.40
CA SER A 76 -0.44 1.98 2.54
C SER A 76 -1.37 2.98 1.85
N PRO A 77 -1.56 4.17 2.43
CA PRO A 77 -2.46 5.17 1.87
C PRO A 77 -2.17 5.48 0.39
N THR A 78 -0.91 5.42 0.01
CA THR A 78 -0.46 5.63 -1.36
C THR A 78 -0.95 4.55 -2.31
N LEU A 79 -0.90 3.28 -1.90
CA LEU A 79 -1.43 2.16 -2.69
C LEU A 79 -2.95 2.11 -2.66
N ASP A 80 -3.57 2.54 -1.55
CA ASP A 80 -5.02 2.64 -1.41
C ASP A 80 -5.63 3.62 -2.43
N ILE A 81 -4.92 4.70 -2.79
CA ILE A 81 -5.32 5.62 -3.87
C ILE A 81 -5.47 4.88 -5.20
N HIS A 82 -4.65 3.86 -5.43
CA HIS A 82 -4.71 3.00 -6.61
C HIS A 82 -5.75 1.88 -6.50
N GLY A 83 -6.61 1.92 -5.50
CA GLY A 83 -7.69 0.94 -5.29
C GLY A 83 -7.24 -0.34 -4.59
N GLY A 84 -6.03 -0.36 -4.03
CA GLY A 84 -5.54 -1.48 -3.23
C GLY A 84 -6.16 -1.46 -1.83
N LEU A 85 -6.65 -2.60 -1.35
CA LEU A 85 -6.95 -2.81 0.07
C LEU A 85 -5.74 -3.51 0.68
N THR A 86 -4.97 -2.76 1.48
CA THR A 86 -3.63 -3.20 1.89
C THR A 86 -3.57 -3.73 3.32
N THR A 87 -4.48 -3.33 4.20
CA THR A 87 -4.43 -3.73 5.62
C THR A 87 -4.80 -5.19 5.83
N LEU A 88 -3.91 -5.92 6.50
CA LEU A 88 -4.04 -7.36 6.75
C LEU A 88 -4.32 -8.17 5.48
N SER A 89 -4.00 -7.63 4.32
CA SER A 89 -4.09 -8.33 3.05
C SER A 89 -2.91 -9.30 2.91
N GLY A 90 -3.17 -10.42 2.25
CA GLY A 90 -2.13 -11.41 2.03
C GLY A 90 -2.58 -12.46 1.02
N ALA A 91 -1.84 -13.54 0.90
CA ALA A 91 -2.14 -14.65 0.00
C ALA A 91 -3.49 -15.34 0.31
N GLY A 92 -4.07 -15.07 1.48
CA GLY A 92 -5.35 -15.67 1.88
C GLY A 92 -5.28 -17.19 2.05
N THR A 93 -4.11 -17.68 2.47
CA THR A 93 -3.83 -19.13 2.57
C THR A 93 -4.70 -19.80 3.62
N PHE A 94 -4.94 -19.11 4.73
CA PHE A 94 -5.76 -19.63 5.82
C PHE A 94 -6.94 -18.73 6.11
N TYR A 95 -8.08 -19.34 6.38
CA TYR A 95 -9.28 -18.61 6.77
C TYR A 95 -9.08 -17.98 8.15
N PRO A 96 -9.18 -16.64 8.27
CA PRO A 96 -8.85 -15.93 9.51
C PRO A 96 -10.03 -15.85 10.50
N GLY A 97 -11.19 -16.40 10.16
CA GLY A 97 -12.45 -16.22 10.89
C GLY A 97 -13.36 -15.16 10.27
N ASP A 98 -14.53 -14.95 10.88
CA ASP A 98 -15.52 -13.97 10.41
C ASP A 98 -15.27 -12.58 10.99
N ASN A 99 -14.84 -12.52 12.25
CA ASN A 99 -14.82 -11.31 13.05
C ASN A 99 -13.40 -10.95 13.52
N LEU A 100 -13.22 -9.65 13.77
CA LEU A 100 -12.06 -9.07 14.43
C LEU A 100 -12.53 -8.23 15.61
N THR A 101 -11.94 -8.41 16.79
CA THR A 101 -12.13 -7.55 17.95
C THR A 101 -10.81 -6.87 18.30
N TYR A 102 -10.76 -5.56 18.19
CA TYR A 102 -9.64 -4.74 18.67
C TYR A 102 -9.89 -4.28 20.09
N THR A 103 -8.88 -4.39 20.95
CA THR A 103 -8.86 -3.79 22.27
C THR A 103 -7.82 -2.67 22.30
N PHE A 104 -8.19 -1.53 22.85
CA PHE A 104 -7.34 -0.35 22.88
C PHE A 104 -6.73 -0.09 24.27
N GLU A 105 -5.65 0.70 24.33
CA GLU A 105 -4.99 1.09 25.59
C GLU A 105 -5.94 1.78 26.58
N ASN A 106 -6.93 2.53 26.07
CA ASN A 106 -7.95 3.19 26.91
C ASN A 106 -9.02 2.23 27.47
N GLY A 107 -8.90 0.93 27.19
CA GLY A 107 -9.83 -0.11 27.64
C GLY A 107 -11.09 -0.28 26.80
N THR A 108 -11.27 0.50 25.75
CA THR A 108 -12.41 0.30 24.82
C THR A 108 -12.15 -0.87 23.85
N THR A 109 -13.21 -1.36 23.23
CA THR A 109 -13.15 -2.40 22.21
C THR A 109 -13.90 -1.97 20.96
N LEU A 110 -13.45 -2.47 19.80
CA LEU A 110 -14.13 -2.33 18.51
C LEU A 110 -14.29 -3.71 17.88
N ASP A 111 -15.53 -4.11 17.70
CA ASP A 111 -15.86 -5.32 16.93
C ASP A 111 -16.04 -4.95 15.46
N THR A 112 -15.37 -5.69 14.60
CA THR A 112 -15.41 -5.53 13.14
C THR A 112 -15.35 -6.91 12.47
N PHE A 113 -15.19 -6.94 11.16
CA PHE A 113 -15.21 -8.18 10.39
C PHE A 113 -14.13 -8.21 9.31
N TRP A 114 -13.85 -9.41 8.83
CA TRP A 114 -13.00 -9.59 7.67
C TRP A 114 -13.78 -9.31 6.38
N LEU A 115 -13.15 -8.58 5.45
CA LEU A 115 -13.66 -8.40 4.09
C LEU A 115 -13.16 -9.53 3.20
N ALA A 116 -14.09 -10.24 2.58
CA ALA A 116 -13.77 -11.15 1.48
C ALA A 116 -13.81 -10.37 0.16
N ILE A 117 -12.63 -10.19 -0.45
CA ILE A 117 -12.52 -9.47 -1.71
C ILE A 117 -12.59 -10.48 -2.85
N TYR A 118 -13.62 -10.33 -3.67
CA TYR A 118 -13.86 -11.14 -4.85
C TYR A 118 -13.51 -10.32 -6.09
N ASN A 119 -12.47 -10.75 -6.80
CA ASN A 119 -11.92 -10.00 -7.93
C ASN A 119 -12.52 -10.38 -9.29
N GLU A 120 -13.30 -11.47 -9.34
CA GLU A 120 -13.92 -11.91 -10.56
C GLU A 120 -15.32 -11.31 -10.72
N ALA A 121 -15.66 -10.84 -11.90
CA ALA A 121 -17.02 -10.38 -12.16
C ALA A 121 -18.02 -11.56 -12.09
N ALA A 122 -19.15 -11.38 -11.40
CA ALA A 122 -20.12 -12.45 -11.15
C ALA A 122 -20.66 -13.12 -12.42
N ASN A 123 -20.74 -12.40 -13.53
CA ASN A 123 -21.12 -12.93 -14.83
C ASN A 123 -20.04 -13.78 -15.51
N TYR A 124 -18.78 -13.70 -15.06
CA TYR A 124 -17.72 -14.60 -15.52
C TYR A 124 -17.78 -15.95 -14.82
N THR A 125 -18.00 -15.96 -13.51
CA THR A 125 -17.99 -17.18 -12.72
C THR A 125 -19.35 -17.88 -12.65
N GLY A 126 -20.42 -17.13 -12.88
CA GLY A 126 -21.78 -17.55 -12.57
C GLY A 126 -22.03 -17.63 -11.06
N PRO A 127 -23.21 -18.14 -10.67
CA PRO A 127 -23.51 -18.36 -9.27
C PRO A 127 -22.64 -19.48 -8.72
N LEU A 128 -21.79 -19.17 -7.76
CA LEU A 128 -20.96 -20.13 -7.03
C LEU A 128 -21.72 -20.61 -5.77
N THR A 129 -22.79 -21.37 -5.99
CA THR A 129 -23.67 -21.81 -4.90
C THR A 129 -23.21 -23.11 -4.25
N THR A 130 -22.40 -23.89 -4.94
CA THR A 130 -21.89 -25.18 -4.45
C THR A 130 -20.38 -25.28 -4.66
N GLY A 131 -19.72 -26.17 -3.91
CA GLY A 131 -18.33 -26.53 -4.16
C GLY A 131 -18.08 -27.09 -5.55
N GLY A 132 -19.10 -27.71 -6.17
CA GLY A 132 -19.04 -28.18 -7.54
C GLY A 132 -18.96 -27.05 -8.56
N ASP A 133 -19.71 -25.97 -8.36
CA ASP A 133 -19.64 -24.77 -9.20
C ASP A 133 -18.26 -24.15 -9.14
N PHE A 134 -17.72 -24.01 -7.92
CA PHE A 134 -16.36 -23.53 -7.70
C PHE A 134 -15.32 -24.41 -8.41
N TYR A 135 -15.40 -25.72 -8.25
CA TYR A 135 -14.49 -26.68 -8.87
C TYR A 135 -14.55 -26.61 -10.40
N ASN A 136 -15.76 -26.55 -10.95
CA ASN A 136 -15.95 -26.47 -12.40
C ASN A 136 -15.26 -25.23 -12.99
N TYR A 137 -15.45 -24.07 -12.36
CA TYR A 137 -14.89 -22.83 -12.88
C TYR A 137 -13.38 -22.72 -12.59
N PHE A 138 -12.97 -22.80 -11.33
CA PHE A 138 -11.60 -22.51 -10.92
C PHE A 138 -10.60 -23.63 -11.14
N VAL A 139 -11.07 -24.88 -11.21
CA VAL A 139 -10.19 -26.05 -11.37
C VAL A 139 -10.26 -26.62 -12.78
N LEU A 140 -11.45 -26.78 -13.32
CA LEU A 140 -11.64 -27.36 -14.67
C LEU A 140 -11.68 -26.31 -15.78
N GLY A 141 -11.78 -25.02 -15.46
CA GLY A 141 -11.87 -23.94 -16.45
C GLY A 141 -13.16 -23.92 -17.27
N LEU A 142 -14.22 -24.53 -16.75
CA LEU A 142 -15.51 -24.57 -17.43
C LEU A 142 -16.26 -23.26 -17.25
N LEU A 143 -16.57 -22.59 -18.34
CA LEU A 143 -17.32 -21.34 -18.31
C LEU A 143 -18.78 -21.59 -17.95
N PRO A 144 -19.38 -20.82 -17.03
CA PRO A 144 -20.77 -20.94 -16.67
C PRO A 144 -21.69 -20.46 -17.81
N ALA A 145 -22.94 -20.87 -17.78
CA ALA A 145 -23.94 -20.42 -18.76
C ALA A 145 -24.21 -18.92 -18.73
N SER A 146 -23.85 -18.25 -17.60
CA SER A 146 -23.95 -16.81 -17.42
C SER A 146 -22.74 -16.03 -17.93
N PHE A 147 -21.72 -16.71 -18.45
CA PHE A 147 -20.51 -16.06 -18.96
C PHE A 147 -20.85 -15.11 -20.10
N ASP A 148 -20.47 -13.86 -19.95
CA ASP A 148 -20.62 -12.82 -20.96
C ASP A 148 -19.25 -12.24 -21.34
N PRO A 149 -18.71 -12.61 -22.52
CA PRO A 149 -17.42 -12.11 -22.96
C PRO A 149 -17.41 -10.61 -23.30
N THR A 150 -18.61 -9.99 -23.35
CA THR A 150 -18.72 -8.55 -23.62
C THR A 150 -18.70 -7.71 -22.35
N THR A 151 -18.68 -8.35 -21.18
CA THR A 151 -18.51 -7.61 -19.91
C THR A 151 -17.19 -6.90 -19.91
N ILE A 152 -17.26 -5.59 -19.81
CA ILE A 152 -16.08 -4.74 -19.75
C ILE A 152 -15.38 -5.00 -18.40
N VAL A 153 -14.12 -5.41 -18.46
CA VAL A 153 -13.25 -5.45 -17.28
C VAL A 153 -13.18 -4.04 -16.69
N PRO A 154 -13.27 -3.88 -15.37
CA PRO A 154 -13.17 -2.56 -14.76
C PRO A 154 -11.96 -1.78 -15.27
N PRO A 155 -12.06 -0.47 -15.43
CA PRO A 155 -10.98 0.38 -16.00
C PRO A 155 -9.62 0.20 -15.34
N SER A 156 -9.57 -0.20 -14.06
CA SER A 156 -8.34 -0.53 -13.35
C SER A 156 -7.48 -1.64 -13.99
N TYR A 157 -8.08 -2.45 -14.86
CA TYR A 157 -7.37 -3.50 -15.60
C TYR A 157 -7.16 -3.17 -17.08
N SER A 158 -7.74 -2.08 -17.57
CA SER A 158 -7.63 -1.69 -18.99
C SER A 158 -6.26 -1.09 -19.36
N GLY A 159 -5.44 -0.75 -18.36
CA GLY A 159 -4.18 -0.03 -18.57
C GLY A 159 -4.37 1.43 -18.98
N GLU A 160 -5.59 1.94 -18.94
CA GLU A 160 -5.90 3.34 -19.18
C GLU A 160 -5.84 4.13 -17.87
N LEU A 161 -5.34 5.36 -17.96
CA LEU A 161 -5.37 6.29 -16.83
C LEU A 161 -6.81 6.71 -16.57
N VAL A 162 -7.26 6.50 -15.35
CA VAL A 162 -8.58 6.98 -14.91
C VAL A 162 -8.36 8.20 -14.02
N GLU A 163 -9.13 9.27 -14.23
CA GLU A 163 -9.06 10.44 -13.36
C GLU A 163 -9.25 10.01 -11.91
N GLY A 164 -8.24 10.28 -11.11
CA GLY A 164 -8.20 10.03 -9.68
C GLY A 164 -8.44 11.29 -8.87
N PRO A 165 -8.27 11.22 -7.55
CA PRO A 165 -8.39 12.39 -6.69
C PRO A 165 -7.35 13.43 -7.05
N THR A 166 -7.78 14.69 -7.20
CA THR A 166 -6.91 15.82 -7.56
C THR A 166 -6.12 16.38 -6.36
N ASN A 167 -6.54 16.04 -5.14
CA ASN A 167 -5.87 16.47 -3.92
C ASN A 167 -5.13 15.27 -3.29
N TRP A 168 -3.80 15.27 -3.42
CA TRP A 168 -2.94 14.19 -2.95
C TRP A 168 -3.02 13.97 -1.44
N THR A 169 -3.00 15.04 -0.63
CA THR A 169 -3.06 14.94 0.83
C THR A 169 -4.38 14.30 1.27
N LYS A 170 -5.49 14.75 0.68
CA LYS A 170 -6.80 14.15 0.97
C LYS A 170 -6.88 12.70 0.52
N ALA A 171 -6.35 12.40 -0.66
CA ALA A 171 -6.38 11.06 -1.24
C ALA A 171 -5.48 10.09 -0.47
N SER A 172 -4.36 10.55 0.05
CA SER A 172 -3.45 9.79 0.92
C SER A 172 -3.87 9.81 2.39
N TYR A 173 -5.08 10.28 2.70
CA TYR A 173 -5.59 10.40 4.07
C TYR A 173 -4.68 11.23 4.99
N GLY A 174 -3.97 12.22 4.45
CA GLY A 174 -3.02 13.04 5.21
C GLY A 174 -1.73 12.34 5.61
N ALA A 175 -1.46 11.14 5.10
CA ALA A 175 -0.23 10.40 5.39
C ALA A 175 1.02 11.05 4.79
N PHE A 176 0.87 11.88 3.78
CA PHE A 176 1.95 12.63 3.14
C PHE A 176 1.71 14.13 3.29
N PRO A 177 2.80 14.91 3.53
CA PRO A 177 2.69 16.36 3.61
C PRO A 177 2.07 16.97 2.35
N ASP A 178 1.35 18.06 2.53
CA ASP A 178 0.97 18.97 1.45
C ASP A 178 2.23 19.54 0.77
N ASP A 179 2.08 20.01 -0.44
CA ASP A 179 3.11 20.78 -1.15
C ASP A 179 4.46 20.05 -1.34
N PRO A 180 4.49 18.86 -1.96
CA PRO A 180 5.76 18.27 -2.37
C PRO A 180 6.49 19.22 -3.32
N VAL A 181 7.79 19.39 -3.14
CA VAL A 181 8.62 20.21 -4.05
C VAL A 181 8.79 19.54 -5.41
N VAL A 182 8.58 18.23 -5.44
CA VAL A 182 8.53 17.43 -6.66
C VAL A 182 7.38 16.45 -6.55
N ALA A 183 6.57 16.37 -7.58
CA ALA A 183 5.51 15.38 -7.73
C ALA A 183 5.55 14.81 -9.14
N GLN A 184 5.26 13.54 -9.28
CA GLN A 184 5.07 12.93 -10.60
C GLN A 184 3.87 13.61 -11.28
N ALA A 185 3.95 13.89 -12.58
CA ALA A 185 2.96 14.72 -13.27
C ALA A 185 1.53 14.14 -13.27
N ASP A 186 1.42 12.82 -13.14
CA ASP A 186 0.17 12.06 -13.06
C ASP A 186 -0.12 11.56 -11.62
N LEU A 187 0.38 12.29 -10.62
CA LEU A 187 0.19 11.96 -9.20
C LEU A 187 -1.30 11.93 -8.84
N GLY A 188 -1.72 10.87 -8.16
CA GLY A 188 -3.09 10.70 -7.68
C GLY A 188 -4.11 10.29 -8.76
N VAL A 189 -3.68 10.11 -10.00
CA VAL A 189 -4.51 9.50 -11.05
C VAL A 189 -4.51 7.99 -10.86
N LEU A 190 -5.66 7.35 -10.96
CA LEU A 190 -5.75 5.90 -10.84
C LEU A 190 -4.93 5.20 -11.95
N GLY A 191 -3.99 4.35 -11.55
CA GLY A 191 -2.99 3.78 -12.46
C GLY A 191 -1.85 4.73 -12.85
N GLY A 192 -1.85 5.95 -12.30
CA GLY A 192 -0.81 6.96 -12.51
C GLY A 192 0.33 6.91 -11.52
N GLY A 193 0.91 8.08 -11.24
CA GLY A 193 2.11 8.22 -10.44
C GLY A 193 1.90 8.23 -8.94
N LEU A 194 2.95 7.85 -8.22
CA LEU A 194 3.00 7.83 -6.77
C LEU A 194 4.23 8.56 -6.20
N VAL A 195 5.13 9.06 -7.06
CA VAL A 195 6.41 9.66 -6.63
C VAL A 195 6.20 11.08 -6.12
N THR A 196 6.63 11.33 -4.90
CA THR A 196 6.70 12.67 -4.29
C THR A 196 8.08 12.91 -3.70
N GLY A 197 8.51 14.18 -3.69
CA GLY A 197 9.78 14.59 -3.10
C GLY A 197 9.63 15.82 -2.24
N TYR A 198 10.34 15.85 -1.10
CA TYR A 198 10.30 16.90 -0.09
C TYR A 198 11.69 17.38 0.24
N ILE A 199 11.84 18.65 0.58
CA ILE A 199 13.11 19.25 1.00
C ILE A 199 12.89 19.97 2.32
N TYR A 200 13.61 19.54 3.36
CA TYR A 200 13.58 20.09 4.70
C TYR A 200 14.92 20.80 4.95
N GLU A 201 14.96 22.11 4.68
CA GLU A 201 16.17 22.92 4.74
C GLU A 201 16.71 23.05 6.16
N ASP A 202 15.82 23.12 7.16
CA ASP A 202 16.14 23.23 8.58
C ASP A 202 16.97 22.07 9.13
N ILE A 203 16.80 20.88 8.55
CA ILE A 203 17.56 19.67 8.91
C ILE A 203 18.46 19.17 7.76
N SER A 204 18.64 19.97 6.70
CA SER A 204 19.42 19.63 5.52
C SER A 204 19.12 18.25 4.93
N THR A 205 17.85 17.89 4.83
CA THR A 205 17.42 16.54 4.41
C THR A 205 16.42 16.61 3.27
N GLY A 206 16.70 15.88 2.20
CA GLY A 206 15.73 15.59 1.14
C GLY A 206 15.08 14.22 1.36
N VAL A 207 13.78 14.10 1.12
CA VAL A 207 13.05 12.84 1.20
C VAL A 207 12.39 12.56 -0.16
N LEU A 208 12.70 11.43 -0.77
CA LEU A 208 12.07 10.93 -1.98
C LEU A 208 11.22 9.72 -1.63
N SER A 209 9.90 9.83 -1.77
CA SER A 209 8.98 8.73 -1.53
C SER A 209 8.71 7.97 -2.82
N LEU A 210 8.99 6.67 -2.80
CA LEU A 210 8.83 5.72 -3.90
C LEU A 210 8.01 4.52 -3.42
N PRO A 211 6.70 4.66 -3.19
CA PRO A 211 5.90 3.61 -2.58
C PRO A 211 5.63 2.41 -3.50
N SER A 212 5.94 2.52 -4.80
CA SER A 212 5.86 1.43 -5.77
C SER A 212 6.79 1.67 -6.96
N PHE A 213 7.25 0.60 -7.58
CA PHE A 213 7.82 0.59 -8.94
C PHE A 213 6.81 0.09 -9.97
N ASP A 214 5.56 -0.05 -9.60
CA ASP A 214 4.51 -0.38 -10.55
C ASP A 214 4.19 0.85 -11.40
N ALA A 215 4.23 0.66 -12.71
CA ALA A 215 4.00 1.73 -13.66
C ALA A 215 3.49 1.15 -14.98
N ILE A 216 2.47 1.76 -15.51
CA ILE A 216 2.04 1.49 -16.87
C ILE A 216 2.95 2.23 -17.87
N PRO A 217 3.03 1.81 -19.14
CA PRO A 217 3.93 2.42 -20.12
C PRO A 217 3.82 3.94 -20.22
N GLN A 218 2.62 4.51 -20.01
CA GLN A 218 2.34 5.93 -20.09
C GLN A 218 2.96 6.73 -18.93
N THR A 219 3.21 6.12 -17.79
CA THR A 219 3.68 6.80 -16.56
C THR A 219 5.17 6.66 -16.30
N ILE A 220 5.87 5.74 -17.00
CA ILE A 220 7.30 5.49 -16.83
C ILE A 220 8.14 6.76 -17.06
N GLY A 221 7.79 7.54 -18.08
CA GLY A 221 8.48 8.80 -18.38
C GLY A 221 8.35 9.82 -17.24
N ASN A 222 7.15 9.99 -16.73
CA ASN A 222 6.84 10.90 -15.62
C ASN A 222 7.56 10.51 -14.33
N TYR A 223 7.64 9.21 -14.04
CA TYR A 223 8.41 8.67 -12.91
C TYR A 223 9.88 9.11 -12.98
N THR A 224 10.53 8.85 -14.12
CA THR A 224 11.95 9.18 -14.32
C THR A 224 12.20 10.69 -14.23
N VAL A 225 11.29 11.50 -14.77
CA VAL A 225 11.35 12.96 -14.69
C VAL A 225 11.27 13.41 -13.22
N ALA A 226 10.32 12.88 -12.43
CA ALA A 226 10.17 13.23 -11.02
C ALA A 226 11.43 12.90 -10.19
N VAL A 227 12.00 11.71 -10.37
CA VAL A 227 13.24 11.31 -9.69
C VAL A 227 14.40 12.26 -10.02
N ASN A 228 14.60 12.59 -11.29
CA ASN A 228 15.67 13.48 -11.70
C ASN A 228 15.45 14.92 -11.21
N GLN A 229 14.22 15.41 -11.20
CA GLN A 229 13.87 16.73 -10.65
C GLN A 229 14.18 16.80 -9.15
N PHE A 230 13.87 15.73 -8.40
CA PHE A 230 14.19 15.66 -6.97
C PHE A 230 15.72 15.73 -6.75
N ILE A 231 16.51 14.93 -7.48
CA ILE A 231 17.97 14.95 -7.35
C ILE A 231 18.53 16.34 -7.64
N ALA A 232 18.06 16.97 -8.71
CA ALA A 232 18.48 18.33 -9.08
C ALA A 232 18.07 19.36 -8.00
N GLY A 233 16.85 19.26 -7.46
CA GLY A 233 16.34 20.12 -6.39
C GLY A 233 17.15 19.97 -5.10
N ALA A 234 17.40 18.74 -4.66
CA ALA A 234 18.18 18.44 -3.47
C ALA A 234 19.63 18.95 -3.59
N SER A 235 20.25 18.80 -4.76
CA SER A 235 21.57 19.35 -5.05
C SER A 235 21.58 20.88 -5.01
N LYS A 236 20.59 21.53 -5.62
CA LYS A 236 20.46 22.99 -5.62
C LYS A 236 20.26 23.57 -4.20
N SER A 237 19.52 22.87 -3.36
CA SER A 237 19.29 23.24 -1.96
C SER A 237 20.40 22.78 -1.01
N ASN A 238 21.51 22.24 -1.54
CA ASN A 238 22.66 21.75 -0.77
C ASN A 238 22.30 20.76 0.35
N MET A 239 21.38 19.83 0.07
CA MET A 239 21.01 18.79 1.03
C MET A 239 22.19 17.87 1.32
N THR A 240 22.46 17.65 2.62
CA THR A 240 23.56 16.78 3.07
C THR A 240 23.13 15.35 3.29
N ARG A 241 21.81 15.12 3.40
CA ARG A 241 21.21 13.79 3.55
C ARG A 241 20.07 13.61 2.56
N ILE A 242 19.98 12.40 2.01
CA ILE A 242 18.84 11.96 1.19
C ILE A 242 18.28 10.71 1.83
N ILE A 243 16.99 10.72 2.06
CA ILE A 243 16.20 9.55 2.45
C ILE A 243 15.43 9.10 1.22
N ILE A 244 15.62 7.86 0.81
CA ILE A 244 14.79 7.20 -0.21
C ILE A 244 13.82 6.33 0.57
N ASP A 245 12.56 6.77 0.62
CA ASP A 245 11.51 6.05 1.33
C ASP A 245 10.89 5.01 0.41
N LEU A 246 11.12 3.74 0.74
CA LEU A 246 10.59 2.55 0.07
C LEU A 246 9.58 1.82 0.95
N GLN A 247 9.02 2.49 1.96
CA GLN A 247 8.07 1.86 2.86
C GLN A 247 6.88 1.30 2.08
N ARG A 248 6.58 0.03 2.30
CA ARG A 248 5.49 -0.69 1.62
C ARG A 248 5.63 -0.74 0.10
N ASN A 249 6.82 -0.58 -0.45
CA ASN A 249 7.04 -0.76 -1.88
C ASN A 249 7.02 -2.27 -2.23
N PRO A 250 6.01 -2.76 -2.94
CA PRO A 250 5.90 -4.18 -3.29
C PRO A 250 6.77 -4.59 -4.47
N GLY A 251 7.50 -3.63 -5.06
CA GLY A 251 8.24 -3.83 -6.28
C GLY A 251 7.53 -3.27 -7.50
N GLY A 252 7.59 -3.97 -8.62
CA GLY A 252 7.03 -3.56 -9.93
C GLY A 252 8.05 -3.71 -11.06
N ALA A 253 8.16 -2.71 -11.92
CA ALA A 253 9.07 -2.73 -13.04
C ALA A 253 10.55 -2.64 -12.60
N THR A 254 11.27 -3.75 -12.68
CA THR A 254 12.70 -3.85 -12.31
C THR A 254 13.54 -2.76 -12.94
N LEU A 255 13.22 -2.36 -14.17
CA LEU A 255 13.92 -1.29 -14.88
C LEU A 255 13.82 0.06 -14.13
N LEU A 256 12.68 0.37 -13.50
CA LEU A 256 12.53 1.60 -12.73
C LEU A 256 13.40 1.60 -11.46
N ALA A 257 13.50 0.47 -10.77
CA ALA A 257 14.40 0.34 -9.63
C ALA A 257 15.87 0.54 -10.07
N TYR A 258 16.27 -0.06 -11.19
CA TYR A 258 17.61 0.12 -11.76
C TYR A 258 17.89 1.56 -12.19
N THR A 259 16.98 2.19 -12.91
CA THR A 259 17.16 3.58 -13.38
C THR A 259 17.20 4.56 -12.21
N THR A 260 16.39 4.33 -11.17
CA THR A 260 16.44 5.10 -9.93
C THR A 260 17.79 4.94 -9.22
N PHE A 261 18.27 3.71 -9.06
CA PHE A 261 19.58 3.46 -8.48
C PHE A 261 20.69 4.17 -9.28
N LYS A 262 20.66 4.05 -10.60
CA LYS A 262 21.65 4.70 -11.48
C LYS A 262 21.56 6.23 -11.49
N ALA A 263 20.39 6.80 -11.22
CA ALA A 263 20.24 8.24 -11.09
C ALA A 263 20.98 8.79 -9.86
N PHE A 264 21.00 8.05 -8.75
CA PHE A 264 21.75 8.39 -7.54
C PHE A 264 23.21 7.98 -7.59
N PHE A 265 23.51 6.85 -8.22
CA PHE A 265 24.83 6.21 -8.24
C PHE A 265 25.25 5.86 -9.67
N PRO A 266 25.55 6.88 -10.52
CA PRO A 266 25.81 6.68 -11.96
C PRO A 266 27.00 5.75 -12.25
N ASP A 267 28.01 5.78 -11.38
CA ASP A 267 29.24 5.02 -11.56
C ASP A 267 29.21 3.61 -10.96
N ILE A 268 28.14 3.27 -10.21
CA ILE A 268 27.99 1.96 -9.60
C ILE A 268 27.08 1.10 -10.47
N SER A 269 27.56 -0.07 -10.87
CA SER A 269 26.71 -1.09 -11.51
C SER A 269 26.12 -1.99 -10.43
N PRO A 270 24.79 -2.02 -10.26
CA PRO A 270 24.19 -2.95 -9.33
C PRO A 270 24.40 -4.38 -9.82
N PHE A 271 24.59 -5.30 -8.88
CA PHE A 271 24.68 -6.72 -9.20
C PHE A 271 23.32 -7.23 -9.70
N ALA A 272 23.26 -7.62 -10.94
CA ALA A 272 22.07 -8.16 -11.59
C ALA A 272 22.21 -9.69 -11.79
N GLY A 273 22.67 -10.39 -10.78
CA GLY A 273 22.82 -11.85 -10.85
C GLY A 273 21.46 -12.54 -10.87
N SER A 274 21.10 -13.16 -11.99
CA SER A 274 20.11 -14.24 -11.97
C SER A 274 20.76 -15.47 -11.34
N ARG A 275 20.12 -16.04 -10.33
CA ARG A 275 20.44 -17.39 -9.86
C ARG A 275 19.65 -18.41 -10.64
#